data_c2bff73d5ca02c65580f0140ab3a4858
#
_entry.id   c2bff73d5ca02c65580f0140ab3a4858
#
_cell.length_a   1.000
_cell.length_b   1.000
_cell.length_c   1.000
_cell.angle_alpha   90.00
_cell.angle_beta   90.00
_cell.angle_gamma   90.00
#
_symmetry.space_group_name_H-M   'P 1'
#
loop_
_entity.id
_entity.type
_entity.pdbx_description
1 polymer ?
#
loop_
_entity_poly.entity_id
_entity_poly.type
_entity_poly.pdbx_seq_one_letter_code
_entity_poly.pdbx_strand_id
1 'polypeptide(L)'
;GVILILSSGQLSNVSGFVAAYQFASSSVLGGAAPFFNHIAAVALVFVLLSSGTTWLMGSDRLMAIGALAGSGPKQLGYFSERFGTPIVVNVLSGIIATIFMFITFFVTGGGLHGYFAAVLGLVISTTTFSYILIFPALITLRRKYPNQPRPYQVPGGELGAWVTVILTMFWVVAATVFSLWPGLFTGTWLADYAGVNRTTFEVYTFVTVAFLVVIAIAFWAVGRGHAIHTGPVGYSPTLAAMPHPVGGASKD
;
A
#
# COMPACT_ATOMS: atom_id res chain seq x y z
N GLY A 1 -2.89 -21.12 -10.72
CA GLY A 1 -3.62 -22.42 -10.70
C GLY A 1 -2.65 -23.60 -10.68
N VAL A 2 -1.81 -23.79 -11.72
CA VAL A 2 -0.90 -24.95 -11.83
C VAL A 2 0.11 -25.02 -10.68
N ILE A 3 0.69 -23.88 -10.28
CA ILE A 3 1.64 -23.82 -9.17
C ILE A 3 0.98 -24.24 -7.84
N LEU A 4 -0.27 -23.84 -7.62
CA LEU A 4 -1.06 -24.21 -6.44
C LEU A 4 -1.34 -25.72 -6.37
N ILE A 5 -1.64 -26.35 -7.51
CA ILE A 5 -1.94 -27.79 -7.59
C ILE A 5 -0.67 -28.62 -7.35
N LEU A 6 0.47 -28.19 -7.93
CA LEU A 6 1.75 -28.92 -7.81
C LEU A 6 2.43 -28.76 -6.46
N SER A 7 2.06 -27.73 -5.68
CA SER A 7 2.72 -27.38 -4.41
C SER A 7 1.83 -27.50 -3.17
N SER A 8 0.76 -28.27 -3.27
CA SER A 8 -0.29 -28.37 -2.22
C SER A 8 0.20 -28.69 -0.79
N GLY A 9 1.43 -29.19 -0.64
CA GLY A 9 2.03 -29.42 0.69
C GLY A 9 3.12 -28.42 1.10
N GLN A 10 3.55 -27.54 0.18
CA GLN A 10 4.70 -26.65 0.38
C GLN A 10 4.33 -25.17 0.58
N LEU A 11 3.06 -24.82 0.37
CA LEU A 11 2.59 -23.44 0.42
C LEU A 11 2.25 -22.93 1.83
N SER A 12 2.42 -23.74 2.85
CA SER A 12 2.12 -23.39 4.24
C SER A 12 3.07 -22.35 4.85
N ASN A 13 4.19 -22.08 4.20
CA ASN A 13 5.21 -21.15 4.70
C ASN A 13 5.31 -19.88 3.86
N VAL A 14 5.80 -18.79 4.46
CA VAL A 14 6.08 -17.50 3.82
C VAL A 14 7.03 -17.65 2.62
N SER A 15 7.90 -18.65 2.64
CA SER A 15 8.77 -19.05 1.52
C SER A 15 8.06 -19.89 0.45
N GLY A 16 6.76 -20.16 0.60
CA GLY A 16 6.00 -21.06 -0.28
C GLY A 16 6.07 -20.70 -1.76
N PHE A 17 6.12 -19.41 -2.09
CA PHE A 17 6.29 -18.96 -3.48
C PHE A 17 7.65 -19.38 -4.05
N VAL A 18 8.72 -19.21 -3.28
CA VAL A 18 10.09 -19.60 -3.70
C VAL A 18 10.19 -21.11 -3.78
N ALA A 19 9.64 -21.83 -2.81
CA ALA A 19 9.60 -23.29 -2.80
C ALA A 19 8.79 -23.85 -3.98
N ALA A 20 7.64 -23.27 -4.29
CA ALA A 20 6.83 -23.64 -5.46
C ALA A 20 7.56 -23.41 -6.77
N TYR A 21 8.29 -22.30 -6.89
CA TYR A 21 9.13 -22.02 -8.06
C TYR A 21 10.26 -23.05 -8.19
N GLN A 22 10.99 -23.34 -7.08
CA GLN A 22 12.07 -24.32 -7.07
C GLN A 22 11.57 -25.72 -7.44
N PHE A 23 10.41 -26.12 -6.92
CA PHE A 23 9.77 -27.38 -7.27
C PHE A 23 9.44 -27.44 -8.79
N ALA A 24 8.80 -26.41 -9.31
CA ALA A 24 8.45 -26.34 -10.72
C ALA A 24 9.70 -26.35 -11.63
N SER A 25 10.73 -25.57 -11.28
CA SER A 25 11.99 -25.51 -12.04
C SER A 25 12.73 -26.84 -12.03
N SER A 26 12.79 -27.54 -10.88
CA SER A 26 13.44 -28.85 -10.78
C SER A 26 12.71 -29.92 -11.61
N SER A 27 11.37 -29.85 -11.65
CA SER A 27 10.55 -30.76 -12.43
C SER A 27 10.70 -30.59 -13.94
N VAL A 28 10.93 -29.34 -14.40
CA VAL A 28 11.01 -29.02 -15.85
C VAL A 28 12.47 -29.04 -16.36
N LEU A 29 13.41 -28.49 -15.57
CA LEU A 29 14.77 -28.22 -16.00
C LEU A 29 15.77 -29.29 -15.50
N GLY A 30 15.35 -30.21 -14.62
CA GLY A 30 16.19 -31.27 -14.09
C GLY A 30 17.54 -30.76 -13.53
N GLY A 31 18.63 -31.24 -14.03
CA GLY A 31 20.00 -30.87 -13.58
C GLY A 31 20.39 -29.40 -13.81
N ALA A 32 19.70 -28.67 -14.69
CA ALA A 32 19.94 -27.24 -14.93
C ALA A 32 19.17 -26.34 -13.93
N ALA A 33 18.23 -26.88 -13.17
CA ALA A 33 17.40 -26.12 -12.23
C ALA A 33 18.20 -25.26 -11.24
N PRO A 34 19.30 -25.70 -10.61
CA PRO A 34 20.06 -24.87 -9.68
C PRO A 34 20.56 -23.57 -10.29
N PHE A 35 21.05 -23.60 -11.53
CA PHE A 35 21.51 -22.41 -12.22
C PHE A 35 20.39 -21.40 -12.44
N PHE A 36 19.23 -21.85 -12.93
CA PHE A 36 18.07 -20.98 -13.14
C PHE A 36 17.48 -20.47 -11.82
N ASN A 37 17.54 -21.27 -10.75
CA ASN A 37 17.10 -20.84 -9.42
C ASN A 37 17.95 -19.68 -8.87
N HIS A 38 19.25 -19.68 -9.10
CA HIS A 38 20.11 -18.55 -8.71
C HIS A 38 19.79 -17.28 -9.51
N ILE A 39 19.59 -17.40 -10.82
CA ILE A 39 19.19 -16.27 -11.66
C ILE A 39 17.84 -15.72 -11.19
N ALA A 40 16.87 -16.58 -10.93
CA ALA A 40 15.55 -16.17 -10.46
C ALA A 40 15.61 -15.50 -9.08
N ALA A 41 16.46 -15.98 -8.16
CA ALA A 41 16.65 -15.35 -6.86
C ALA A 41 17.21 -13.92 -7.00
N VAL A 42 18.23 -13.73 -7.83
CA VAL A 42 18.80 -12.41 -8.12
C VAL A 42 17.75 -11.51 -8.77
N ALA A 43 17.03 -12.01 -9.78
CA ALA A 43 15.97 -11.27 -10.44
C ALA A 43 14.86 -10.86 -9.46
N LEU A 44 14.48 -11.76 -8.54
CA LEU A 44 13.49 -11.47 -7.50
C LEU A 44 13.93 -10.32 -6.60
N VAL A 45 15.21 -10.29 -6.19
CA VAL A 45 15.76 -9.17 -5.38
C VAL A 45 15.63 -7.86 -6.15
N PHE A 46 15.99 -7.82 -7.44
CA PHE A 46 15.84 -6.61 -8.25
C PHE A 46 14.38 -6.19 -8.41
N VAL A 47 13.46 -7.12 -8.62
CA VAL A 47 12.01 -6.84 -8.70
C VAL A 47 11.49 -6.26 -7.39
N LEU A 48 11.87 -6.83 -6.25
CA LEU A 48 11.46 -6.33 -4.94
C LEU A 48 12.01 -4.92 -4.65
N LEU A 49 13.28 -4.67 -4.97
CA LEU A 49 13.89 -3.34 -4.83
C LEU A 49 13.20 -2.30 -5.74
N SER A 50 12.98 -2.65 -7.00
CA SER A 50 12.29 -1.78 -7.96
C SER A 50 10.85 -1.48 -7.52
N SER A 51 10.11 -2.50 -7.10
CA SER A 51 8.75 -2.36 -6.58
C SER A 51 8.71 -1.48 -5.34
N GLY A 52 9.59 -1.74 -4.36
CA GLY A 52 9.69 -0.94 -3.13
C GLY A 52 9.98 0.53 -3.43
N THR A 53 10.91 0.81 -4.33
CA THR A 53 11.24 2.18 -4.74
C THR A 53 10.04 2.87 -5.40
N THR A 54 9.30 2.17 -6.26
CA THR A 54 8.12 2.73 -6.93
C THR A 54 7.01 3.05 -5.93
N TRP A 55 6.74 2.16 -5.00
CA TRP A 55 5.74 2.39 -3.94
C TRP A 55 6.12 3.55 -3.04
N LEU A 56 7.38 3.63 -2.60
CA LEU A 56 7.87 4.73 -1.76
C LEU A 56 7.70 6.07 -2.50
N MET A 57 8.14 6.13 -3.76
CA MET A 57 8.04 7.35 -4.56
C MET A 57 6.58 7.79 -4.79
N GLY A 58 5.67 6.84 -4.99
CA GLY A 58 4.24 7.11 -5.17
C GLY A 58 3.58 7.62 -3.90
N SER A 59 3.78 6.93 -2.77
CA SER A 59 3.19 7.28 -1.48
C SER A 59 3.68 8.61 -0.95
N ASP A 60 4.98 8.89 -1.07
CA ASP A 60 5.58 10.13 -0.58
C ASP A 60 5.08 11.35 -1.38
N ARG A 61 4.89 11.21 -2.68
CA ARG A 61 4.28 12.26 -3.50
C ARG A 61 2.81 12.51 -3.14
N LEU A 62 2.04 11.45 -2.91
CA LEU A 62 0.65 11.58 -2.47
C LEU A 62 0.55 12.30 -1.13
N MET A 63 1.43 11.96 -0.18
CA MET A 63 1.50 12.62 1.12
C MET A 63 1.85 14.10 0.99
N ALA A 64 2.84 14.43 0.15
CA ALA A 64 3.24 15.82 -0.09
C ALA A 64 2.13 16.63 -0.76
N ILE A 65 1.45 16.09 -1.77
CA ILE A 65 0.31 16.73 -2.43
C ILE A 65 -0.85 16.90 -1.45
N GLY A 66 -1.14 15.88 -0.62
CA GLY A 66 -2.13 15.96 0.44
C GLY A 66 -1.83 17.09 1.44
N ALA A 67 -0.56 17.26 1.82
CA ALA A 67 -0.14 18.35 2.70
C ALA A 67 -0.33 19.73 2.04
N LEU A 68 -0.02 19.88 0.75
CA LEU A 68 -0.31 21.09 -0.03
C LEU A 68 -1.81 21.38 -0.09
N ALA A 69 -2.65 20.35 -0.20
CA ALA A 69 -4.11 20.47 -0.20
C ALA A 69 -4.72 20.73 1.19
N GLY A 70 -3.90 20.90 2.24
CA GLY A 70 -4.36 21.18 3.59
C GLY A 70 -4.72 19.94 4.42
N SER A 71 -4.27 18.75 4.00
CA SER A 71 -4.46 17.50 4.76
C SER A 71 -3.27 17.12 5.61
N GLY A 72 -2.29 18.04 5.79
CA GLY A 72 -1.10 17.80 6.59
C GLY A 72 -0.29 19.06 6.84
N PRO A 73 0.79 18.97 7.64
CA PRO A 73 1.71 20.07 7.90
C PRO A 73 2.31 20.63 6.60
N LYS A 74 2.41 21.96 6.49
CA LYS A 74 2.94 22.63 5.27
C LYS A 74 4.32 22.16 4.87
N GLN A 75 5.17 21.84 5.84
CA GLN A 75 6.53 21.40 5.63
C GLN A 75 6.63 20.12 4.79
N LEU A 76 5.62 19.25 4.87
CA LEU A 76 5.56 18.02 4.08
C LEU A 76 5.24 18.29 2.61
N GLY A 77 4.63 19.44 2.30
CA GLY A 77 4.33 19.85 0.93
C GLY A 77 5.51 20.46 0.17
N TYR A 78 6.70 20.56 0.78
CA TYR A 78 7.85 21.16 0.14
C TYR A 78 8.50 20.22 -0.89
N PHE A 79 8.56 20.66 -2.13
CA PHE A 79 9.29 20.00 -3.21
C PHE A 79 10.62 20.71 -3.46
N SER A 80 11.70 19.95 -3.57
CA SER A 80 13.01 20.49 -3.90
C SER A 80 13.05 21.03 -5.31
N GLU A 81 13.48 22.27 -5.50
CA GLU A 81 13.65 22.87 -6.84
C GLU A 81 14.66 22.13 -7.71
N ARG A 82 15.71 21.58 -7.08
CA ARG A 82 16.78 20.85 -7.79
C ARG A 82 16.35 19.46 -8.26
N PHE A 83 15.61 18.72 -7.44
CA PHE A 83 15.29 17.30 -7.70
C PHE A 83 13.83 17.07 -8.08
N GLY A 84 12.94 18.04 -7.90
CA GLY A 84 11.51 17.89 -8.14
C GLY A 84 10.84 16.84 -7.25
N THR A 85 11.45 16.53 -6.09
CA THR A 85 10.98 15.48 -5.17
C THR A 85 10.68 16.06 -3.78
N PRO A 86 9.74 15.49 -3.01
CA PRO A 86 9.41 15.93 -1.66
C PRO A 86 10.43 15.37 -0.65
N ILE A 87 11.62 15.99 -0.57
CA ILE A 87 12.75 15.50 0.25
C ILE A 87 12.35 15.32 1.72
N VAL A 88 11.58 16.25 2.29
CA VAL A 88 11.16 16.17 3.70
C VAL A 88 10.35 14.90 3.95
N VAL A 89 9.40 14.59 3.07
CA VAL A 89 8.59 13.37 3.18
C VAL A 89 9.44 12.13 2.97
N ASN A 90 10.31 12.12 1.96
CA ASN A 90 11.17 10.97 1.66
C ASN A 90 12.11 10.62 2.83
N VAL A 91 12.70 11.63 3.48
CA VAL A 91 13.56 11.42 4.66
C VAL A 91 12.72 10.95 5.85
N LEU A 92 11.56 11.57 6.09
CA LEU A 92 10.68 11.20 7.19
C LEU A 92 10.15 9.77 7.04
N SER A 93 9.69 9.39 5.85
CA SER A 93 9.20 8.03 5.58
C SER A 93 10.32 6.99 5.71
N GLY A 94 11.53 7.31 5.25
CA GLY A 94 12.70 6.45 5.43
C GLY A 94 13.05 6.23 6.90
N ILE A 95 13.04 7.28 7.72
CA ILE A 95 13.29 7.18 9.17
C ILE A 95 12.20 6.35 9.84
N ILE A 96 10.93 6.64 9.56
CA ILE A 96 9.79 5.92 10.15
C ILE A 96 9.84 4.44 9.74
N ALA A 97 10.07 4.14 8.47
CA ALA A 97 10.17 2.77 7.98
C ALA A 97 11.31 2.00 8.68
N THR A 98 12.46 2.65 8.90
CA THR A 98 13.59 2.05 9.61
C THR A 98 13.24 1.75 11.06
N ILE A 99 12.59 2.69 11.76
CA ILE A 99 12.14 2.48 13.15
C ILE A 99 11.16 1.32 13.22
N PHE A 100 10.16 1.26 12.33
CA PHE A 100 9.20 0.17 12.28
C PHE A 100 9.86 -1.17 11.95
N MET A 101 10.86 -1.18 11.10
CA MET A 101 11.64 -2.37 10.79
C MET A 101 12.30 -2.93 12.05
N PHE A 102 12.95 -2.11 12.85
CA PHE A 102 13.57 -2.54 14.10
C PHE A 102 12.55 -3.02 15.13
N ILE A 103 11.48 -2.25 15.34
CA ILE A 103 10.41 -2.64 16.29
C ILE A 103 9.84 -4.00 15.89
N THR A 104 9.50 -4.20 14.62
CA THR A 104 8.93 -5.46 14.14
C THR A 104 9.90 -6.62 14.34
N PHE A 105 11.18 -6.42 14.03
CA PHE A 105 12.21 -7.43 14.22
C PHE A 105 12.31 -7.91 15.67
N PHE A 106 12.32 -6.97 16.61
CA PHE A 106 12.36 -7.31 18.04
C PHE A 106 11.07 -7.95 18.56
N VAL A 107 9.91 -7.43 18.14
CA VAL A 107 8.59 -7.97 18.55
C VAL A 107 8.39 -9.41 18.06
N THR A 108 8.92 -9.75 16.90
CA THR A 108 8.83 -11.10 16.33
C THR A 108 9.93 -12.06 16.80
N GLY A 109 10.74 -11.64 17.78
CA GLY A 109 11.82 -12.47 18.34
C GLY A 109 12.99 -12.70 17.38
N GLY A 110 13.17 -11.85 16.38
CA GLY A 110 14.27 -11.93 15.41
C GLY A 110 14.11 -13.00 14.34
N GLY A 111 13.00 -13.72 14.29
CA GLY A 111 12.71 -14.72 13.27
C GLY A 111 12.31 -14.08 11.93
N LEU A 112 13.04 -14.38 10.84
CA LEU A 112 12.75 -13.83 9.51
C LEU A 112 11.33 -14.13 9.02
N HIS A 113 10.81 -15.32 9.31
CA HIS A 113 9.44 -15.71 8.93
C HIS A 113 8.38 -14.88 9.66
N GLY A 114 8.51 -14.76 10.98
CA GLY A 114 7.61 -13.96 11.81
C GLY A 114 7.67 -12.48 11.44
N TYR A 115 8.87 -11.96 11.23
CA TYR A 115 9.08 -10.59 10.75
C TYR A 115 8.35 -10.33 9.44
N PHE A 116 8.56 -11.16 8.42
CA PHE A 116 7.95 -10.96 7.10
C PHE A 116 6.42 -11.02 7.17
N ALA A 117 5.86 -11.99 7.89
CA ALA A 117 4.41 -12.13 8.02
C ALA A 117 3.78 -10.96 8.77
N ALA A 118 4.41 -10.46 9.84
CA ALA A 118 3.91 -9.31 10.59
C ALA A 118 3.94 -8.03 9.73
N VAL A 119 5.03 -7.78 8.99
CA VAL A 119 5.12 -6.63 8.08
C VAL A 119 4.11 -6.74 6.95
N LEU A 120 3.99 -7.92 6.32
CA LEU A 120 3.02 -8.13 5.24
C LEU A 120 1.58 -7.94 5.73
N GLY A 121 1.24 -8.51 6.88
CA GLY A 121 -0.07 -8.33 7.50
C GLY A 121 -0.39 -6.86 7.79
N LEU A 122 0.59 -6.11 8.30
CA LEU A 122 0.45 -4.68 8.54
C LEU A 122 0.23 -3.89 7.25
N VAL A 123 1.03 -4.14 6.21
CA VAL A 123 0.91 -3.44 4.91
C VAL A 123 -0.45 -3.71 4.27
N ILE A 124 -0.91 -4.97 4.27
CA ILE A 124 -2.22 -5.33 3.72
C ILE A 124 -3.33 -4.67 4.53
N SER A 125 -3.28 -4.74 5.86
CA SER A 125 -4.32 -4.19 6.73
C SER A 125 -4.44 -2.67 6.59
N THR A 126 -3.33 -1.94 6.55
CA THR A 126 -3.34 -0.47 6.38
C THR A 126 -3.83 -0.06 5.00
N THR A 127 -3.45 -0.80 3.96
CA THR A 127 -3.90 -0.54 2.59
C THR A 127 -5.41 -0.78 2.45
N THR A 128 -5.90 -1.91 2.92
CA THR A 128 -7.34 -2.23 2.85
C THR A 128 -8.17 -1.29 3.70
N PHE A 129 -7.67 -0.88 4.88
CA PHE A 129 -8.31 0.12 5.71
C PHE A 129 -8.44 1.48 5.00
N SER A 130 -7.40 1.91 4.26
CA SER A 130 -7.46 3.13 3.45
C SER A 130 -8.54 3.05 2.36
N TYR A 131 -8.72 1.90 1.75
CA TYR A 131 -9.73 1.69 0.71
C TYR A 131 -11.17 1.81 1.23
N ILE A 132 -11.41 1.47 2.51
CA ILE A 132 -12.73 1.69 3.14
C ILE A 132 -13.15 3.17 3.09
N LEU A 133 -12.18 4.08 3.15
CA LEU A 133 -12.43 5.52 3.06
C LEU A 133 -12.45 6.05 1.62
N ILE A 134 -11.64 5.48 0.74
CA ILE A 134 -11.45 5.97 -0.62
C ILE A 134 -12.62 5.58 -1.55
N PHE A 135 -13.08 4.33 -1.52
CA PHE A 135 -14.09 3.88 -2.48
C PHE A 135 -15.45 4.55 -2.34
N PRO A 136 -15.98 4.86 -1.13
CA PRO A 136 -17.21 5.64 -1.01
C PRO A 136 -17.11 7.06 -1.57
N ALA A 137 -15.88 7.60 -1.67
CA ALA A 137 -15.67 8.93 -2.24
C ALA A 137 -16.15 9.01 -3.71
N LEU A 138 -16.16 7.90 -4.45
CA LEU A 138 -16.71 7.85 -5.82
C LEU A 138 -18.16 8.35 -5.86
N ILE A 139 -19.00 7.85 -4.97
CA ILE A 139 -20.42 8.23 -4.91
C ILE A 139 -20.58 9.66 -4.40
N THR A 140 -19.82 10.01 -3.35
CA THR A 140 -19.84 11.35 -2.76
C THR A 140 -19.45 12.42 -3.79
N LEU A 141 -18.37 12.17 -4.55
CA LEU A 141 -17.90 13.10 -5.60
C LEU A 141 -18.89 13.19 -6.78
N ARG A 142 -19.55 12.08 -7.14
CA ARG A 142 -20.57 12.09 -8.19
C ARG A 142 -21.77 12.96 -7.80
N ARG A 143 -22.20 12.87 -6.54
CA ARG A 143 -23.32 13.67 -6.02
C ARG A 143 -22.94 15.14 -5.84
N LYS A 144 -21.72 15.42 -5.38
CA LYS A 144 -21.24 16.77 -5.14
C LYS A 144 -20.98 17.54 -6.45
N TYR A 145 -20.54 16.85 -7.50
CA TYR A 145 -20.16 17.43 -8.79
C TYR A 145 -20.83 16.70 -9.96
N PRO A 146 -22.16 16.83 -10.12
CA PRO A 146 -22.92 16.08 -11.14
C PRO A 146 -22.52 16.46 -12.57
N ASN A 147 -22.18 17.72 -12.81
CA ASN A 147 -21.93 18.29 -14.14
C ASN A 147 -20.46 18.21 -14.59
N GLN A 148 -19.58 17.57 -13.81
CA GLN A 148 -18.18 17.40 -14.20
C GLN A 148 -18.08 16.45 -15.40
N PRO A 149 -17.36 16.84 -16.47
CA PRO A 149 -17.09 15.95 -17.59
C PRO A 149 -16.25 14.76 -17.12
N ARG A 150 -16.72 13.55 -17.44
CA ARG A 150 -16.05 12.32 -17.08
C ARG A 150 -15.69 11.56 -18.35
N PRO A 151 -14.39 11.40 -18.65
CA PRO A 151 -13.94 10.64 -19.82
C PRO A 151 -14.44 9.20 -19.82
N TYR A 152 -14.56 8.61 -18.61
CA TYR A 152 -15.12 7.26 -18.44
C TYR A 152 -16.37 7.30 -17.56
N GLN A 153 -17.41 6.64 -18.03
CA GLN A 153 -18.65 6.48 -17.28
C GLN A 153 -18.83 5.00 -16.96
N VAL A 154 -19.12 4.71 -15.69
CA VAL A 154 -19.41 3.33 -15.26
C VAL A 154 -20.67 2.85 -15.97
N PRO A 155 -20.65 1.66 -16.60
CA PRO A 155 -21.86 1.08 -17.23
C PRO A 155 -22.99 0.98 -16.20
N GLY A 156 -24.24 1.28 -16.66
CA GLY A 156 -25.40 1.32 -15.75
C GLY A 156 -25.58 2.62 -14.96
N GLY A 157 -24.80 3.66 -15.28
CA GLY A 157 -24.97 5.01 -14.71
C GLY A 157 -24.79 5.06 -13.20
N GLU A 158 -25.74 5.65 -12.47
CA GLU A 158 -25.66 5.77 -11.01
C GLU A 158 -25.81 4.42 -10.31
N LEU A 159 -26.74 3.58 -10.78
CA LEU A 159 -26.94 2.23 -10.25
C LEU A 159 -25.67 1.38 -10.39
N GLY A 160 -25.04 1.39 -11.58
CA GLY A 160 -23.78 0.70 -11.83
C GLY A 160 -22.65 1.16 -10.89
N ALA A 161 -22.56 2.47 -10.64
CA ALA A 161 -21.61 3.00 -9.68
C ALA A 161 -21.85 2.52 -8.25
N TRP A 162 -23.12 2.47 -7.81
CA TRP A 162 -23.47 1.95 -6.49
C TRP A 162 -23.15 0.45 -6.36
N VAL A 163 -23.52 -0.36 -7.35
CA VAL A 163 -23.21 -1.80 -7.35
C VAL A 163 -21.71 -2.02 -7.27
N THR A 164 -20.94 -1.30 -8.06
CA THR A 164 -19.47 -1.40 -8.05
C THR A 164 -18.89 -1.06 -6.68
N VAL A 165 -19.33 0.05 -6.08
CA VAL A 165 -18.83 0.48 -4.76
C VAL A 165 -19.23 -0.52 -3.67
N ILE A 166 -20.47 -0.97 -3.64
CA ILE A 166 -20.95 -1.93 -2.62
C ILE A 166 -20.20 -3.25 -2.73
N LEU A 167 -20.06 -3.80 -3.95
CA LEU A 167 -19.34 -5.06 -4.17
C LEU A 167 -17.86 -4.94 -3.77
N THR A 168 -17.21 -3.85 -4.17
CA THR A 168 -15.81 -3.60 -3.81
C THR A 168 -15.66 -3.42 -2.31
N MET A 169 -16.56 -2.65 -1.66
CA MET A 169 -16.56 -2.45 -0.22
C MET A 169 -16.76 -3.75 0.55
N PHE A 170 -17.65 -4.63 0.09
CA PHE A 170 -17.84 -5.93 0.70
C PHE A 170 -16.52 -6.73 0.73
N TRP A 171 -15.81 -6.82 -0.40
CA TRP A 171 -14.54 -7.54 -0.46
C TRP A 171 -13.43 -6.86 0.32
N VAL A 172 -13.36 -5.52 0.31
CA VAL A 172 -12.36 -4.76 1.09
C VAL A 172 -12.57 -4.94 2.59
N VAL A 173 -13.82 -4.85 3.07
CA VAL A 173 -14.14 -5.08 4.48
C VAL A 173 -13.83 -6.52 4.87
N ALA A 174 -14.23 -7.50 4.06
CA ALA A 174 -13.90 -8.90 4.30
C ALA A 174 -12.38 -9.11 4.36
N ALA A 175 -11.63 -8.60 3.39
CA ALA A 175 -10.16 -8.69 3.38
C ALA A 175 -9.53 -8.03 4.61
N THR A 176 -10.04 -6.88 5.04
CA THR A 176 -9.56 -6.20 6.26
C THR A 176 -9.80 -7.04 7.50
N VAL A 177 -11.01 -7.58 7.65
CA VAL A 177 -11.36 -8.44 8.80
C VAL A 177 -10.48 -9.69 8.82
N PHE A 178 -10.32 -10.37 7.69
CA PHE A 178 -9.46 -11.57 7.61
C PHE A 178 -7.98 -11.27 7.84
N SER A 179 -7.51 -10.07 7.45
CA SER A 179 -6.14 -9.66 7.69
C SER A 179 -5.86 -9.33 9.17
N LEU A 180 -6.86 -8.76 9.87
CA LEU A 180 -6.75 -8.41 11.28
C LEU A 180 -6.94 -9.64 12.19
N TRP A 181 -7.80 -10.58 11.77
CA TRP A 181 -8.11 -11.80 12.51
C TRP A 181 -7.93 -13.04 11.63
N PRO A 182 -6.69 -13.41 11.27
CA PRO A 182 -6.45 -14.65 10.56
C PRO A 182 -6.95 -15.83 11.41
N GLY A 183 -7.73 -16.72 10.79
CA GLY A 183 -8.32 -17.87 11.49
C GLY A 183 -9.67 -17.62 12.19
N LEU A 184 -10.31 -16.46 11.97
CA LEU A 184 -11.62 -16.12 12.56
C LEU A 184 -12.68 -17.21 12.33
N PHE A 185 -12.72 -17.82 11.15
CA PHE A 185 -13.71 -18.84 10.78
C PHE A 185 -13.22 -20.26 10.89
N THR A 186 -11.92 -20.51 10.99
CA THR A 186 -11.36 -21.85 11.06
C THR A 186 -11.22 -22.37 12.47
N GLY A 187 -11.39 -21.53 13.48
CA GLY A 187 -11.18 -21.86 14.89
C GLY A 187 -9.73 -22.22 15.23
N THR A 188 -8.91 -22.47 14.23
CA THR A 188 -7.48 -22.70 14.37
C THR A 188 -6.77 -21.39 14.06
N TRP A 189 -6.06 -20.89 15.05
CA TRP A 189 -5.07 -19.86 14.77
C TRP A 189 -4.05 -20.44 13.79
N LEU A 190 -3.78 -19.71 12.73
CA LEU A 190 -2.64 -19.99 11.87
C LEU A 190 -1.33 -19.69 12.64
N ALA A 191 -1.19 -20.26 13.85
CA ALA A 191 0.00 -20.08 14.70
C ALA A 191 1.26 -20.53 13.96
N ASP A 192 1.11 -21.52 13.10
CA ASP A 192 2.16 -21.97 12.19
C ASP A 192 2.37 -21.02 11.02
N TYR A 193 1.47 -20.05 10.83
CA TYR A 193 1.52 -19.11 9.72
C TYR A 193 2.76 -18.22 9.76
N ALA A 194 3.25 -17.88 10.94
CA ALA A 194 4.38 -16.97 11.06
C ALA A 194 5.32 -17.31 12.24
N GLY A 195 5.05 -18.36 12.99
CA GLY A 195 5.79 -18.61 14.23
C GLY A 195 5.59 -17.51 15.30
N VAL A 196 4.58 -16.64 15.12
CA VAL A 196 4.28 -15.56 16.06
C VAL A 196 3.02 -15.90 16.84
N ASN A 197 3.05 -15.69 18.14
CA ASN A 197 1.88 -15.91 18.99
C ASN A 197 0.72 -14.99 18.54
N ARG A 198 -0.49 -15.53 18.56
CA ARG A 198 -1.73 -14.81 18.19
C ARG A 198 -1.87 -13.48 18.91
N THR A 199 -1.70 -13.47 20.21
CA THR A 199 -1.83 -12.24 21.01
C THR A 199 -0.79 -11.19 20.60
N THR A 200 0.45 -11.61 20.38
CA THR A 200 1.52 -10.70 19.91
C THR A 200 1.19 -10.12 18.53
N PHE A 201 0.71 -10.93 17.59
CA PHE A 201 0.32 -10.48 16.26
C PHE A 201 -0.85 -9.50 16.31
N GLU A 202 -1.92 -9.84 17.03
CA GLU A 202 -3.11 -8.99 17.17
C GLU A 202 -2.75 -7.66 17.83
N VAL A 203 -2.06 -7.69 18.98
CA VAL A 203 -1.64 -6.46 19.69
C VAL A 203 -0.75 -5.60 18.79
N TYR A 204 0.25 -6.19 18.15
CA TYR A 204 1.13 -5.45 17.25
C TYR A 204 0.36 -4.79 16.11
N THR A 205 -0.52 -5.55 15.44
CA THR A 205 -1.28 -5.04 14.29
C THR A 205 -2.27 -3.95 14.70
N PHE A 206 -3.06 -4.18 15.76
CA PHE A 206 -4.03 -3.19 16.23
C PHE A 206 -3.38 -1.93 16.76
N VAL A 207 -2.32 -2.04 17.57
CA VAL A 207 -1.59 -0.87 18.09
C VAL A 207 -0.98 -0.07 16.96
N THR A 208 -0.39 -0.73 15.97
CA THR A 208 0.22 -0.03 14.83
C THR A 208 -0.83 0.65 13.96
N VAL A 209 -1.95 -0.01 13.63
CA VAL A 209 -3.04 0.60 12.87
C VAL A 209 -3.63 1.78 13.64
N ALA A 210 -3.90 1.63 14.93
CA ALA A 210 -4.41 2.72 15.77
C ALA A 210 -3.43 3.91 15.80
N PHE A 211 -2.14 3.66 15.94
CA PHE A 211 -1.11 4.69 15.90
C PHE A 211 -1.08 5.44 14.57
N LEU A 212 -1.17 4.73 13.44
CA LEU A 212 -1.23 5.35 12.11
C LEU A 212 -2.50 6.19 11.91
N VAL A 213 -3.64 5.71 12.41
CA VAL A 213 -4.90 6.48 12.39
C VAL A 213 -4.79 7.76 13.23
N VAL A 214 -4.19 7.68 14.42
CA VAL A 214 -3.95 8.87 15.27
C VAL A 214 -3.04 9.88 14.56
N ILE A 215 -1.96 9.42 13.92
CA ILE A 215 -1.08 10.29 13.12
C ILE A 215 -1.85 10.94 11.97
N ALA A 216 -2.67 10.17 11.26
CA ALA A 216 -3.47 10.71 10.14
C ALA A 216 -4.46 11.78 10.61
N ILE A 217 -5.13 11.57 11.75
CA ILE A 217 -6.02 12.55 12.36
C ILE A 217 -5.25 13.80 12.80
N ALA A 218 -4.08 13.62 13.43
CA ALA A 218 -3.23 14.73 13.85
C ALA A 218 -2.76 15.56 12.66
N PHE A 219 -2.33 14.91 11.58
CA PHE A 219 -1.93 15.60 10.34
C PHE A 219 -3.08 16.38 9.72
N TRP A 220 -4.26 15.76 9.64
CA TRP A 220 -5.45 16.43 9.16
C TRP A 220 -5.85 17.63 10.04
N ALA A 221 -5.80 17.49 11.36
CA ALA A 221 -6.13 18.57 12.28
C ALA A 221 -5.17 19.78 12.13
N VAL A 222 -3.87 19.51 11.98
CA VAL A 222 -2.85 20.56 11.73
C VAL A 222 -3.03 21.17 10.33
N GLY A 223 -3.37 20.35 9.33
CA GLY A 223 -3.55 20.81 7.95
C GLY A 223 -4.78 21.69 7.74
N ARG A 224 -5.86 21.49 8.50
CA ARG A 224 -7.13 22.26 8.37
C ARG A 224 -6.94 23.77 8.44
N GLY A 225 -6.01 24.25 9.24
CA GLY A 225 -5.71 25.69 9.37
C GLY A 225 -5.06 26.30 8.13
N HIS A 226 -4.62 25.46 7.20
CA HIS A 226 -3.87 25.88 6.02
C HIS A 226 -4.52 25.41 4.71
N ALA A 227 -5.70 24.78 4.80
CA ALA A 227 -6.43 24.35 3.64
C ALA A 227 -6.65 25.56 2.71
N ILE A 228 -6.05 25.51 1.55
CA ILE A 228 -6.35 26.46 0.48
C ILE A 228 -7.75 26.09 0.02
N HIS A 229 -8.72 26.93 0.35
CA HIS A 229 -10.08 26.81 -0.18
C HIS A 229 -10.01 27.15 -1.68
N THR A 230 -9.59 26.20 -2.47
CA THR A 230 -9.72 26.26 -3.91
C THR A 230 -11.20 26.16 -4.25
N GLY A 231 -11.72 27.16 -4.93
CA GLY A 231 -13.06 27.14 -5.49
C GLY A 231 -13.33 25.87 -6.31
N PRO A 232 -14.49 25.73 -6.94
CA PRO A 232 -14.90 24.48 -7.57
C PRO A 232 -13.84 23.98 -8.53
N VAL A 233 -13.26 22.84 -8.15
CA VAL A 233 -12.22 22.08 -8.87
C VAL A 233 -10.91 22.83 -9.12
N GLY A 234 -10.12 22.92 -8.09
CA GLY A 234 -8.75 22.46 -8.08
C GLY A 234 -7.73 23.08 -9.02
N TYR A 235 -7.79 24.33 -9.36
CA TYR A 235 -6.59 25.01 -9.81
C TYR A 235 -6.03 25.81 -8.63
N SER A 236 -5.14 25.19 -7.84
CA SER A 236 -4.35 25.93 -6.89
C SER A 236 -3.38 26.83 -7.67
N PRO A 237 -3.34 28.15 -7.42
CA PRO A 237 -2.31 29.01 -8.00
C PRO A 237 -0.88 28.53 -7.69
N THR A 238 -0.71 27.80 -6.59
CA THR A 238 0.56 27.18 -6.19
C THR A 238 0.95 26.00 -7.09
N LEU A 239 -0.02 25.26 -7.64
CA LEU A 239 0.21 24.22 -8.64
C LEU A 239 0.52 24.82 -10.03
N ALA A 240 -0.02 26.00 -10.33
CA ALA A 240 0.29 26.75 -11.55
C ALA A 240 1.71 27.34 -11.51
N ALA A 241 2.24 27.61 -10.32
CA ALA A 241 3.60 28.09 -10.12
C ALA A 241 4.65 26.97 -10.09
N MET A 242 4.26 25.69 -10.17
CA MET A 242 5.24 24.63 -10.39
C MET A 242 5.81 24.80 -11.81
N PRO A 243 7.14 24.85 -11.96
CA PRO A 243 7.73 24.91 -13.28
C PRO A 243 7.22 23.70 -14.07
N HIS A 244 6.56 23.96 -15.20
CA HIS A 244 6.17 22.92 -16.13
C HIS A 244 7.41 22.08 -16.44
N PRO A 245 7.32 20.73 -16.47
CA PRO A 245 8.42 19.92 -16.93
C PRO A 245 8.81 20.42 -18.33
N VAL A 246 10.03 20.93 -18.44
CA VAL A 246 10.60 21.40 -19.69
C VAL A 246 10.69 20.20 -20.62
N GLY A 247 9.78 20.08 -21.55
CA GLY A 247 9.78 18.94 -22.46
C GLY A 247 8.52 18.84 -23.30
N GLY A 248 8.28 19.84 -24.12
CA GLY A 248 7.25 19.81 -25.12
C GLY A 248 7.47 20.96 -26.08
N ALA A 249 8.55 20.88 -26.85
CA ALA A 249 8.70 21.77 -28.01
C ALA A 249 7.51 21.52 -28.93
N SER A 250 6.62 22.55 -29.04
CA SER A 250 5.73 22.71 -30.15
C SER A 250 6.58 22.57 -31.42
N LYS A 251 6.30 21.56 -32.21
CA LYS A 251 6.66 21.57 -33.61
C LYS A 251 5.45 22.13 -34.35
N ASP A 252 5.66 23.32 -34.88
CA ASP A 252 4.85 23.90 -35.92
C ASP A 252 4.74 22.98 -37.14
#